data_9e7e6bb374727aa09bc2605e622277c1
#
_entry.id   9e7e6bb374727aa09bc2605e622277c1
#
_cell.length_a   1.000
_cell.length_b   1.000
_cell.length_c   1.000
_cell.angle_alpha   90.00
_cell.angle_beta   90.00
_cell.angle_gamma   90.00
#
_symmetry.space_group_name_H-M   'P 1'
#
loop_
_entity.id
_entity.type
_entity.pdbx_description
1 polymer ?
#
loop_
_entity_poly.entity_id
_entity_poly.type
_entity_poly.pdbx_seq_one_letter_code
_entity_poly.pdbx_strand_id
1 'polypeptide(L)'
;MVKSIKYFPFSIAQKISEEDSIVWLKESNKYIILNSAILALIKKKSALSSKDFIALIIESFQVSSSEAIRINKNILELLRETKEVEVKTTVKHPVKVKSCELIQYYSFNDIIIKVGFDTEETKSLIHQKYSHLLINHGNIYDVEYKIFNSDNILYILKNNQVVGTWDNTQLHEFQGKFSMELICSFYNKTEHDWMGVFHAS
;
A
#
# COMPACT_ATOMS: atom_id res chain seq x y z
N MET A 1 28.45 -19.78 1.37
CA MET A 1 28.21 -18.96 2.58
C MET A 1 27.07 -17.99 2.26
N VAL A 2 25.83 -18.35 2.55
CA VAL A 2 24.65 -17.51 2.29
C VAL A 2 24.57 -16.49 3.41
N LYS A 3 24.82 -15.21 3.12
CA LYS A 3 24.60 -14.11 4.07
C LYS A 3 23.10 -14.11 4.38
N SER A 4 22.71 -14.51 5.60
CA SER A 4 21.36 -14.32 6.10
C SER A 4 21.09 -12.82 6.17
N ILE A 5 20.34 -12.32 5.23
CA ILE A 5 19.83 -10.94 5.29
C ILE A 5 18.91 -10.90 6.51
N LYS A 6 19.30 -10.13 7.52
CA LYS A 6 18.47 -9.82 8.69
C LYS A 6 17.30 -8.93 8.22
N TYR A 7 16.28 -9.57 7.68
CA TYR A 7 15.11 -8.87 7.20
C TYR A 7 14.09 -8.76 8.33
N PHE A 8 13.82 -7.55 8.74
CA PHE A 8 12.77 -7.26 9.72
C PHE A 8 11.56 -6.69 8.95
N PRO A 9 10.43 -7.40 8.87
CA PRO A 9 9.32 -7.04 7.98
C PRO A 9 8.51 -5.83 8.46
N PHE A 10 8.80 -5.33 9.67
CA PHE A 10 8.06 -4.22 10.27
C PHE A 10 8.85 -2.93 10.21
N SER A 11 8.28 -1.91 9.61
CA SER A 11 8.91 -0.59 9.57
C SER A 11 8.64 0.20 10.84
N ILE A 12 7.40 0.07 11.36
CA ILE A 12 6.94 0.83 12.52
C ILE A 12 5.98 -0.05 13.32
N ALA A 13 6.10 0.00 14.65
CA ALA A 13 5.16 -0.60 15.57
C ALA A 13 4.82 0.41 16.65
N GLN A 14 3.54 0.68 16.85
CA GLN A 14 3.04 1.57 17.88
C GLN A 14 2.11 0.83 18.83
N LYS A 15 2.33 0.98 20.12
CA LYS A 15 1.46 0.45 21.16
C LYS A 15 0.13 1.21 21.15
N ILE A 16 -0.99 0.49 21.08
CA ILE A 16 -2.35 1.05 21.07
C ILE A 16 -3.12 0.72 22.34
N SER A 17 -2.72 -0.32 23.08
CA SER A 17 -3.23 -0.69 24.40
C SER A 17 -2.10 -1.32 25.22
N GLU A 18 -2.40 -1.78 26.46
CA GLU A 18 -1.41 -2.53 27.24
C GLU A 18 -1.00 -3.84 26.56
N GLU A 19 -1.93 -4.48 25.86
CA GLU A 19 -1.73 -5.82 25.28
C GLU A 19 -1.46 -5.77 23.78
N ASP A 20 -1.88 -4.71 23.06
CA ASP A 20 -1.86 -4.67 21.62
C ASP A 20 -0.98 -3.57 21.03
N SER A 21 -0.40 -3.89 19.90
CA SER A 21 0.37 -2.98 19.07
C SER A 21 -0.13 -3.04 17.62
N ILE A 22 -0.26 -1.87 17.00
CA ILE A 22 -0.44 -1.78 15.54
C ILE A 22 0.94 -1.82 14.88
N VAL A 23 1.06 -2.60 13.84
CA VAL A 23 2.30 -2.82 13.12
C VAL A 23 2.09 -2.56 11.65
N TRP A 24 2.92 -1.73 11.05
CA TRP A 24 2.90 -1.49 9.63
C TRP A 24 3.89 -2.39 8.90
N LEU A 25 3.37 -3.16 7.95
CA LEU A 25 4.11 -4.04 7.07
C LEU A 25 4.45 -3.27 5.80
N LYS A 26 5.66 -2.72 5.74
CA LYS A 26 6.10 -1.80 4.68
C LYS A 26 5.92 -2.38 3.27
N GLU A 27 6.26 -3.64 3.05
CA GLU A 27 6.24 -4.23 1.70
C GLU A 27 4.84 -4.53 1.18
N SER A 28 3.94 -4.92 2.07
CA SER A 28 2.54 -5.17 1.71
C SER A 28 1.64 -3.95 1.89
N ASN A 29 2.18 -2.87 2.45
CA ASN A 29 1.45 -1.66 2.84
C ASN A 29 0.17 -1.97 3.65
N LYS A 30 0.31 -2.91 4.59
CA LYS A 30 -0.80 -3.37 5.44
C LYS A 30 -0.52 -3.06 6.90
N TYR A 31 -1.59 -2.79 7.62
CA TYR A 31 -1.57 -2.72 9.07
C TYR A 31 -2.11 -4.00 9.65
N ILE A 32 -1.45 -4.49 10.69
CA ILE A 32 -1.94 -5.60 11.49
C ILE A 32 -1.91 -5.22 12.97
N ILE A 33 -2.84 -5.76 13.73
CA ILE A 33 -2.82 -5.66 15.18
C ILE A 33 -2.18 -6.94 15.71
N LEU A 34 -1.14 -6.79 16.50
CA LEU A 34 -0.44 -7.89 17.15
C LEU A 34 -0.45 -7.70 18.66
N ASN A 35 -0.63 -8.79 19.39
CA ASN A 35 -0.37 -8.78 20.82
C ASN A 35 1.11 -8.38 21.06
N SER A 36 1.33 -7.50 22.03
CA SER A 36 2.66 -6.94 22.31
C SER A 36 3.70 -7.98 22.68
N ALA A 37 3.29 -9.10 23.33
CA ALA A 37 4.18 -10.21 23.62
C ALA A 37 4.61 -10.97 22.35
N ILE A 38 3.67 -11.19 21.42
CA ILE A 38 3.97 -11.78 20.09
C ILE A 38 4.93 -10.89 19.32
N LEU A 39 4.69 -9.57 19.31
CA LEU A 39 5.57 -8.60 18.66
C LEU A 39 6.99 -8.65 19.25
N ALA A 40 7.12 -8.72 20.57
CA ALA A 40 8.42 -8.84 21.23
C ALA A 40 9.15 -10.15 20.84
N LEU A 41 8.44 -11.25 20.71
CA LEU A 41 9.00 -12.51 20.21
C LEU A 41 9.46 -12.42 18.77
N ILE A 42 8.66 -11.85 17.88
CA ILE A 42 9.02 -11.68 16.47
C ILE A 42 10.30 -10.85 16.34
N LYS A 43 10.46 -9.80 17.15
CA LYS A 43 11.70 -8.98 17.20
C LYS A 43 12.94 -9.81 17.57
N LYS A 44 12.81 -10.78 18.46
CA LYS A 44 13.92 -11.67 18.86
C LYS A 44 14.22 -12.75 17.83
N LYS A 45 13.26 -13.16 17.03
CA LYS A 45 13.37 -14.26 16.05
C LYS A 45 14.53 -14.08 15.07
N SER A 46 14.81 -12.87 14.62
CA SER A 46 15.88 -12.61 13.64
C SER A 46 17.30 -12.97 14.12
N ALA A 47 17.48 -13.10 15.44
CA ALA A 47 18.75 -13.42 16.07
C ALA A 47 18.86 -14.89 16.55
N LEU A 48 17.76 -15.66 16.48
CA LEU A 48 17.68 -17.00 17.07
C LEU A 48 17.58 -18.09 15.99
N SER A 49 18.09 -19.29 16.30
CA SER A 49 17.78 -20.48 15.52
C SER A 49 16.32 -20.88 15.71
N SER A 50 15.76 -21.69 14.78
CA SER A 50 14.39 -22.17 14.92
C SER A 50 14.17 -22.96 16.21
N LYS A 51 15.17 -23.71 16.66
CA LYS A 51 15.10 -24.49 17.91
C LYS A 51 15.06 -23.56 19.13
N ASP A 52 15.95 -22.58 19.18
CA ASP A 52 16.02 -21.62 20.28
C ASP A 52 14.76 -20.72 20.33
N PHE A 53 14.20 -20.41 19.17
CA PHE A 53 12.97 -19.64 19.09
C PHE A 53 11.76 -20.43 19.62
N ILE A 54 11.64 -21.73 19.32
CA ILE A 54 10.61 -22.59 19.91
C ILE A 54 10.77 -22.69 21.44
N ALA A 55 12.01 -22.85 21.93
CA ALA A 55 12.30 -22.85 23.36
C ALA A 55 11.86 -21.54 24.04
N LEU A 56 12.14 -20.39 23.38
CA LEU A 56 11.71 -19.08 23.86
C LEU A 56 10.18 -18.95 23.92
N ILE A 57 9.43 -19.52 22.96
CA ILE A 57 7.97 -19.52 22.96
C ILE A 57 7.45 -20.34 24.16
N ILE A 58 8.01 -21.55 24.40
CA ILE A 58 7.65 -22.40 25.53
C ILE A 58 7.82 -21.63 26.85
N GLU A 59 8.99 -21.02 27.03
CA GLU A 59 9.30 -20.26 28.23
C GLU A 59 8.39 -19.04 28.41
N SER A 60 8.19 -18.26 27.34
CA SER A 60 7.44 -16.99 27.41
C SER A 60 5.94 -17.18 27.65
N PHE A 61 5.35 -18.25 27.12
CA PHE A 61 3.91 -18.50 27.20
C PHE A 61 3.52 -19.70 28.05
N GLN A 62 4.50 -20.43 28.61
CA GLN A 62 4.30 -21.63 29.43
C GLN A 62 3.41 -22.69 28.72
N VAL A 63 3.62 -22.84 27.41
CA VAL A 63 2.86 -23.76 26.55
C VAL A 63 3.62 -25.05 26.27
N SER A 64 2.91 -26.08 25.81
CA SER A 64 3.52 -27.34 25.38
C SER A 64 4.40 -27.14 24.11
N SER A 65 5.33 -28.10 23.90
CA SER A 65 6.16 -28.09 22.68
C SER A 65 5.32 -28.12 21.39
N SER A 66 4.21 -28.88 21.38
CA SER A 66 3.32 -28.95 20.22
C SER A 66 2.65 -27.60 19.94
N GLU A 67 2.22 -26.91 20.98
CA GLU A 67 1.62 -25.56 20.88
C GLU A 67 2.65 -24.51 20.43
N ALA A 68 3.86 -24.57 20.96
CA ALA A 68 4.96 -23.67 20.56
C ALA A 68 5.33 -23.85 19.08
N ILE A 69 5.31 -25.07 18.55
CA ILE A 69 5.51 -25.36 17.12
C ILE A 69 4.38 -24.73 16.29
N ARG A 70 3.12 -24.84 16.76
CA ARG A 70 1.95 -24.22 16.09
C ARG A 70 2.08 -22.70 16.06
N ILE A 71 2.43 -22.08 17.18
CA ILE A 71 2.66 -20.62 17.28
C ILE A 71 3.77 -20.20 16.33
N ASN A 72 4.90 -20.92 16.32
CA ASN A 72 6.00 -20.63 15.39
C ASN A 72 5.58 -20.73 13.93
N LYS A 73 4.76 -21.72 13.56
CA LYS A 73 4.22 -21.87 12.21
C LYS A 73 3.36 -20.67 11.82
N ASN A 74 2.43 -20.26 12.69
CA ASN A 74 1.55 -19.10 12.44
C ASN A 74 2.36 -17.80 12.29
N ILE A 75 3.40 -17.60 13.11
CA ILE A 75 4.32 -16.46 12.98
C ILE A 75 5.05 -16.52 11.63
N LEU A 76 5.50 -17.70 11.19
CA LEU A 76 6.16 -17.85 9.89
C LEU A 76 5.23 -17.58 8.71
N GLU A 77 3.97 -18.01 8.79
CA GLU A 77 2.94 -17.72 7.80
C GLU A 77 2.67 -16.23 7.73
N LEU A 78 2.44 -15.58 8.87
CA LEU A 78 2.30 -14.13 8.95
C LEU A 78 3.47 -13.41 8.29
N LEU A 79 4.71 -13.82 8.59
CA LEU A 79 5.92 -13.24 8.01
C LEU A 79 6.10 -13.56 6.51
N ARG A 80 5.48 -14.61 5.98
CA ARG A 80 5.46 -14.92 4.54
C ARG A 80 4.45 -14.06 3.79
N GLU A 81 3.25 -13.91 4.33
CA GLU A 81 2.21 -13.03 3.75
C GLU A 81 2.70 -11.59 3.57
N THR A 82 3.66 -11.16 4.41
CA THR A 82 4.31 -9.86 4.26
C THR A 82 5.25 -9.76 3.05
N LYS A 83 5.70 -10.89 2.49
CA LYS A 83 6.60 -10.93 1.33
C LYS A 83 5.88 -11.12 -0.01
N GLU A 84 4.66 -11.61 0.00
CA GLU A 84 3.93 -12.03 -1.21
C GLU A 84 2.93 -11.00 -1.73
N VAL A 85 3.14 -9.73 -1.48
CA VAL A 85 2.54 -8.75 -2.36
C VAL A 85 3.56 -8.40 -3.43
N GLU A 86 3.85 -9.35 -4.32
CA GLU A 86 4.12 -8.96 -5.69
C GLU A 86 2.91 -8.15 -6.13
N VAL A 87 3.08 -6.85 -6.18
CA VAL A 87 2.22 -6.02 -7.02
C VAL A 87 2.34 -6.65 -8.40
N LYS A 88 1.35 -7.48 -8.76
CA LYS A 88 1.22 -8.00 -10.12
C LYS A 88 0.90 -6.83 -11.06
N THR A 89 1.80 -5.88 -11.15
CA THR A 89 1.90 -4.97 -12.28
C THR A 89 2.53 -5.74 -13.45
N THR A 90 1.99 -6.90 -13.74
CA THR A 90 2.31 -7.59 -14.99
C THR A 90 1.34 -7.15 -16.07
N VAL A 91 1.39 -5.87 -16.43
CA VAL A 91 0.94 -5.53 -17.78
C VAL A 91 2.01 -6.05 -18.74
N LYS A 92 1.91 -7.34 -19.08
CA LYS A 92 2.77 -8.02 -20.06
C LYS A 92 2.52 -7.57 -21.50
N HIS A 93 1.57 -6.67 -21.72
CA HIS A 93 1.25 -6.14 -23.05
C HIS A 93 1.49 -4.63 -23.08
N PRO A 94 1.99 -4.09 -24.19
CA PRO A 94 2.06 -2.65 -24.35
C PRO A 94 0.65 -2.08 -24.22
N VAL A 95 0.42 -1.29 -23.19
CA VAL A 95 -0.88 -0.64 -22.97
C VAL A 95 -1.06 0.36 -24.10
N LYS A 96 -2.10 0.16 -24.92
CA LYS A 96 -2.50 1.17 -25.89
C LYS A 96 -3.16 2.32 -25.10
N VAL A 97 -2.37 3.35 -24.84
CA VAL A 97 -2.86 4.54 -24.13
C VAL A 97 -3.97 5.18 -24.97
N LYS A 98 -5.16 5.32 -24.39
CA LYS A 98 -6.26 6.03 -25.01
C LYS A 98 -6.03 7.54 -24.93
N SER A 99 -6.61 8.29 -25.87
CA SER A 99 -6.69 9.74 -25.75
C SER A 99 -7.50 10.11 -24.52
N CYS A 100 -6.98 11.03 -23.70
CA CYS A 100 -7.63 11.54 -22.49
C CYS A 100 -7.84 13.04 -22.70
N GLU A 101 -8.95 13.40 -23.36
CA GLU A 101 -9.25 14.77 -23.79
C GLU A 101 -10.01 15.58 -22.73
N LEU A 102 -10.65 14.91 -21.78
CA LEU A 102 -11.35 15.56 -20.67
C LEU A 102 -10.33 15.90 -19.58
N ILE A 103 -9.82 17.12 -19.62
CA ILE A 103 -8.72 17.54 -18.73
C ILE A 103 -9.29 18.32 -17.55
N GLN A 104 -8.80 18.00 -16.35
CA GLN A 104 -9.04 18.72 -15.10
C GLN A 104 -7.71 19.06 -14.44
N TYR A 105 -7.66 20.19 -13.74
CA TYR A 105 -6.51 20.60 -12.95
C TYR A 105 -6.91 20.73 -11.48
N TYR A 106 -6.13 20.12 -10.60
CA TYR A 106 -6.33 20.16 -9.15
C TYR A 106 -5.12 20.80 -8.51
N SER A 107 -5.32 21.65 -7.52
CA SER A 107 -4.23 22.28 -6.79
C SER A 107 -4.36 22.12 -5.29
N PHE A 108 -3.22 21.84 -4.65
CA PHE A 108 -3.07 21.82 -3.21
C PHE A 108 -1.59 22.03 -2.85
N ASN A 109 -1.29 22.87 -1.83
CA ASN A 109 0.08 23.20 -1.41
C ASN A 109 0.97 23.68 -2.58
N ASP A 110 0.46 24.55 -3.43
CA ASP A 110 1.15 25.10 -4.60
C ASP A 110 1.53 24.06 -5.67
N ILE A 111 1.17 22.81 -5.51
CA ILE A 111 1.34 21.74 -6.50
C ILE A 111 0.10 21.69 -7.40
N ILE A 112 0.32 21.68 -8.69
CA ILE A 112 -0.73 21.59 -9.71
C ILE A 112 -0.66 20.22 -10.37
N ILE A 113 -1.76 19.49 -10.30
CA ILE A 113 -1.90 18.17 -10.91
C ILE A 113 -2.87 18.25 -12.08
N LYS A 114 -2.41 17.83 -13.25
CA LYS A 114 -3.23 17.64 -14.43
C LYS A 114 -3.75 16.21 -14.48
N VAL A 115 -5.05 16.04 -14.64
CA VAL A 115 -5.66 14.71 -14.82
C VAL A 115 -6.47 14.71 -16.10
N GLY A 116 -6.09 13.82 -17.03
CA GLY A 116 -6.82 13.57 -18.25
C GLY A 116 -7.67 12.30 -18.12
N PHE A 117 -8.92 12.37 -18.60
CA PHE A 117 -9.86 11.25 -18.62
C PHE A 117 -10.28 10.95 -20.06
N ASP A 118 -10.56 9.69 -20.36
CA ASP A 118 -11.05 9.25 -21.68
C ASP A 118 -12.56 9.48 -21.86
N THR A 119 -13.36 9.38 -20.77
CA THR A 119 -14.81 9.56 -20.81
C THR A 119 -15.34 10.33 -19.58
N GLU A 120 -16.59 10.84 -19.65
CA GLU A 120 -17.25 11.46 -18.51
C GLU A 120 -17.54 10.44 -17.39
N GLU A 121 -17.79 9.16 -17.72
CA GLU A 121 -17.96 8.09 -16.72
C GLU A 121 -16.68 7.93 -15.91
N THR A 122 -15.55 7.80 -16.59
CA THR A 122 -14.24 7.65 -15.92
C THR A 122 -13.91 8.87 -15.07
N LYS A 123 -14.21 10.07 -15.56
CA LYS A 123 -14.07 11.32 -14.81
C LYS A 123 -14.95 11.32 -13.56
N SER A 124 -16.20 10.88 -13.67
CA SER A 124 -17.16 10.88 -12.55
C SER A 124 -16.72 10.01 -11.39
N LEU A 125 -15.97 8.93 -11.64
CA LEU A 125 -15.42 8.06 -10.59
C LEU A 125 -14.47 8.80 -9.64
N ILE A 126 -13.86 9.88 -10.10
CA ILE A 126 -12.77 10.59 -9.40
C ILE A 126 -13.16 12.03 -9.07
N HIS A 127 -13.65 12.77 -10.05
CA HIS A 127 -13.80 14.22 -9.97
C HIS A 127 -14.68 14.69 -8.81
N GLN A 128 -15.79 14.01 -8.52
CA GLN A 128 -16.70 14.41 -7.44
C GLN A 128 -15.97 14.55 -6.10
N LYS A 129 -15.07 13.62 -5.79
CA LYS A 129 -14.33 13.60 -4.53
C LYS A 129 -13.33 14.77 -4.40
N TYR A 130 -12.80 15.24 -5.52
CA TYR A 130 -11.73 16.27 -5.56
C TYR A 130 -12.18 17.58 -6.18
N SER A 131 -13.46 17.78 -6.45
CA SER A 131 -14.01 18.97 -7.08
C SER A 131 -13.65 20.26 -6.32
N HIS A 132 -13.50 20.18 -5.00
CA HIS A 132 -13.10 21.31 -4.14
C HIS A 132 -11.64 21.78 -4.36
N LEU A 133 -10.80 20.96 -5.00
CA LEU A 133 -9.42 21.29 -5.37
C LEU A 133 -9.31 21.78 -6.82
N LEU A 134 -10.43 21.81 -7.54
CA LEU A 134 -10.43 22.17 -8.95
C LEU A 134 -10.00 23.63 -9.15
N ILE A 135 -9.13 23.83 -10.12
CA ILE A 135 -8.71 25.15 -10.57
C ILE A 135 -8.91 25.31 -12.08
N ASN A 136 -9.23 26.53 -12.51
CA ASN A 136 -9.20 26.91 -13.92
C ASN A 136 -7.76 27.28 -14.27
N HIS A 137 -7.01 26.32 -14.79
CA HIS A 137 -5.60 26.57 -15.08
C HIS A 137 -5.26 26.29 -16.55
N GLY A 138 -4.16 26.95 -16.97
CA GLY A 138 -3.58 26.79 -18.29
C GLY A 138 -2.51 25.69 -18.36
N ASN A 139 -1.40 25.94 -19.04
CA ASN A 139 -0.47 24.94 -19.51
C ASN A 139 0.63 24.51 -18.52
N ILE A 140 0.63 25.00 -17.27
CA ILE A 140 1.66 24.68 -16.27
C ILE A 140 1.10 23.70 -15.25
N TYR A 141 1.78 22.58 -15.05
CA TYR A 141 1.46 21.57 -14.04
C TYR A 141 2.74 20.82 -13.61
N ASP A 142 2.74 20.29 -12.41
CA ASP A 142 3.88 19.58 -11.84
C ASP A 142 3.83 18.09 -12.16
N VAL A 143 2.62 17.48 -12.16
CA VAL A 143 2.41 16.06 -12.38
C VAL A 143 1.23 15.84 -13.32
N GLU A 144 1.36 14.89 -14.24
CA GLU A 144 0.27 14.46 -15.12
C GLU A 144 -0.20 13.06 -14.76
N TYR A 145 -1.52 12.91 -14.62
CA TYR A 145 -2.18 11.61 -14.58
C TYR A 145 -3.07 11.43 -15.81
N LYS A 146 -3.14 10.18 -16.29
CA LYS A 146 -4.11 9.74 -17.31
C LYS A 146 -4.90 8.58 -16.75
N ILE A 147 -6.21 8.69 -16.84
CA ILE A 147 -7.16 7.70 -16.33
C ILE A 147 -8.09 7.33 -17.47
N PHE A 148 -8.13 6.05 -17.80
CA PHE A 148 -8.96 5.56 -18.89
C PHE A 148 -9.41 4.12 -18.64
N ASN A 149 -10.49 3.73 -19.32
CA ASN A 149 -10.99 2.37 -19.34
C ASN A 149 -10.69 1.72 -20.70
N SER A 150 -10.08 0.56 -20.71
CA SER A 150 -9.92 -0.27 -21.92
C SER A 150 -10.26 -1.72 -21.59
N ASP A 151 -11.19 -2.28 -22.36
CA ASP A 151 -11.64 -3.68 -22.22
C ASP A 151 -12.10 -4.02 -20.79
N ASN A 152 -12.88 -3.13 -20.17
CA ASN A 152 -13.34 -3.21 -18.77
C ASN A 152 -12.23 -3.19 -17.71
N ILE A 153 -11.04 -2.74 -18.09
CA ILE A 153 -9.91 -2.52 -17.18
C ILE A 153 -9.69 -1.02 -17.05
N LEU A 154 -9.70 -0.52 -15.82
CA LEU A 154 -9.33 0.84 -15.46
C LEU A 154 -7.82 0.96 -15.32
N TYR A 155 -7.25 2.00 -15.88
CA TYR A 155 -5.82 2.29 -15.85
C TYR A 155 -5.57 3.63 -15.18
N ILE A 156 -4.52 3.69 -14.37
CA ILE A 156 -3.92 4.94 -13.90
C ILE A 156 -2.50 5.00 -14.44
N LEU A 157 -2.19 6.05 -15.17
CA LEU A 157 -0.82 6.39 -15.57
C LEU A 157 -0.40 7.67 -14.86
N LYS A 158 0.84 7.71 -14.38
CA LYS A 158 1.52 8.91 -13.86
C LYS A 158 2.71 9.21 -14.78
N ASN A 159 2.74 10.37 -15.38
CA ASN A 159 3.79 10.78 -16.33
C ASN A 159 4.05 9.69 -17.40
N ASN A 160 2.97 9.13 -17.96
CA ASN A 160 2.94 8.02 -18.93
C ASN A 160 3.44 6.66 -18.42
N GLN A 161 3.74 6.49 -17.13
CA GLN A 161 4.06 5.19 -16.53
C GLN A 161 2.84 4.60 -15.85
N VAL A 162 2.59 3.30 -16.04
CA VAL A 162 1.45 2.61 -15.42
C VAL A 162 1.67 2.52 -13.92
N VAL A 163 0.74 3.10 -13.15
CA VAL A 163 0.68 3.00 -11.68
C VAL A 163 -0.03 1.72 -11.27
N GLY A 164 -1.10 1.36 -11.97
CA GLY A 164 -1.85 0.14 -11.71
C GLY A 164 -3.03 -0.03 -12.65
N THR A 165 -3.66 -1.21 -12.56
CA THR A 165 -4.82 -1.60 -13.34
C THR A 165 -5.83 -2.34 -12.47
N TRP A 166 -7.12 -2.10 -12.68
CA TRP A 166 -8.23 -2.66 -11.91
C TRP A 166 -9.38 -3.03 -12.84
N ASP A 167 -10.02 -4.13 -12.57
CA ASP A 167 -11.29 -4.43 -13.22
C ASP A 167 -12.44 -3.61 -12.58
N ASN A 168 -13.59 -3.57 -13.24
CA ASN A 168 -14.73 -2.76 -12.79
C ASN A 168 -15.34 -3.22 -11.45
N THR A 169 -14.96 -4.39 -10.93
CA THR A 169 -15.40 -4.85 -9.59
C THR A 169 -14.52 -4.28 -8.47
N GLN A 170 -13.36 -3.74 -8.81
CA GLN A 170 -12.36 -3.20 -7.88
C GLN A 170 -12.36 -1.66 -7.82
N LEU A 171 -13.49 -1.02 -8.04
CA LEU A 171 -13.60 0.45 -8.08
C LEU A 171 -13.08 1.13 -6.81
N HIS A 172 -13.34 0.55 -5.65
CA HIS A 172 -12.88 1.11 -4.37
C HIS A 172 -11.34 1.07 -4.23
N GLU A 173 -10.70 0.00 -4.72
CA GLU A 173 -9.23 -0.11 -4.74
C GLU A 173 -8.63 0.90 -5.71
N PHE A 174 -9.20 1.02 -6.90
CA PHE A 174 -8.83 2.02 -7.90
C PHE A 174 -8.91 3.45 -7.34
N GLN A 175 -10.06 3.82 -6.74
CA GLN A 175 -10.26 5.14 -6.13
C GLN A 175 -9.32 5.38 -4.96
N GLY A 176 -9.09 4.36 -4.12
CA GLY A 176 -8.14 4.39 -3.00
C GLY A 176 -6.71 4.63 -3.48
N LYS A 177 -6.28 3.89 -4.51
CA LYS A 177 -4.94 4.06 -5.09
C LYS A 177 -4.76 5.45 -5.70
N PHE A 178 -5.73 5.94 -6.46
CA PHE A 178 -5.65 7.29 -7.01
C PHE A 178 -5.59 8.36 -5.91
N SER A 179 -6.37 8.21 -4.84
CA SER A 179 -6.30 9.11 -3.67
C SER A 179 -4.91 9.14 -3.07
N MET A 180 -4.29 7.98 -2.89
CA MET A 180 -2.93 7.87 -2.37
C MET A 180 -1.92 8.55 -3.30
N GLU A 181 -2.04 8.34 -4.61
CA GLU A 181 -1.17 8.96 -5.61
C GLU A 181 -1.26 10.49 -5.59
N LEU A 182 -2.48 11.06 -5.47
CA LEU A 182 -2.68 12.49 -5.32
C LEU A 182 -2.01 13.03 -4.06
N ILE A 183 -2.25 12.39 -2.90
CA ILE A 183 -1.65 12.78 -1.62
C ILE A 183 -0.13 12.72 -1.71
N CYS A 184 0.42 11.63 -2.24
CA CYS A 184 1.86 11.49 -2.43
C CYS A 184 2.44 12.60 -3.29
N SER A 185 1.74 12.98 -4.37
CA SER A 185 2.19 14.06 -5.26
C SER A 185 2.10 15.43 -4.58
N PHE A 186 0.99 15.75 -3.91
CA PHE A 186 0.81 17.03 -3.22
C PHE A 186 1.82 17.27 -2.09
N TYR A 187 2.32 16.22 -1.48
CA TYR A 187 3.31 16.33 -0.39
C TYR A 187 4.72 15.97 -0.84
N ASN A 188 4.94 15.67 -2.11
CA ASN A 188 6.21 15.20 -2.66
C ASN A 188 6.80 14.02 -1.85
N LYS A 189 5.96 13.03 -1.60
CA LYS A 189 6.29 11.81 -0.84
C LYS A 189 5.94 10.56 -1.63
N THR A 190 6.53 9.44 -1.23
CA THR A 190 6.11 8.12 -1.72
C THR A 190 5.10 7.49 -0.76
N GLU A 191 4.36 6.48 -1.22
CA GLU A 191 3.41 5.75 -0.39
C GLU A 191 4.07 5.16 0.87
N HIS A 192 5.34 4.78 0.77
CA HIS A 192 6.13 4.22 1.88
C HIS A 192 6.56 5.24 2.94
N ASP A 193 6.43 6.54 2.66
CA ASP A 193 6.75 7.60 3.61
C ASP A 193 5.60 7.89 4.57
N TRP A 194 4.43 7.28 4.35
CA TRP A 194 3.23 7.49 5.17
C TRP A 194 3.02 6.35 6.15
N MET A 195 2.76 6.67 7.41
CA MET A 195 2.36 5.69 8.43
C MET A 195 0.91 5.23 8.27
N GLY A 196 0.09 6.06 7.66
CA GLY A 196 -1.32 5.80 7.42
C GLY A 196 -2.00 7.02 6.83
N VAL A 197 -3.00 6.78 6.01
CA VAL A 197 -3.88 7.81 5.48
C VAL A 197 -5.29 7.50 5.98
N PHE A 198 -5.81 8.38 6.83
CA PHE A 198 -7.18 8.27 7.33
C PHE A 198 -8.09 9.10 6.43
N HIS A 199 -9.12 8.46 5.89
CA HIS A 199 -10.21 9.16 5.24
C HIS A 199 -11.25 9.52 6.31
N ALA A 200 -11.42 10.81 6.58
CA ALA A 200 -12.59 11.29 7.30
C ALA A 200 -13.77 11.28 6.31
N SER A 201 -14.79 10.51 6.62
CA SER A 201 -16.09 10.51 5.94
C SER A 201 -17.02 11.53 6.58
#